data_609a17b03f296d781722af13784994e1
#
_entry.id   609a17b03f296d781722af13784994e1
#
_cell.length_a   1.000
_cell.length_b   1.000
_cell.length_c   1.000
_cell.angle_alpha   90.00
_cell.angle_beta   90.00
_cell.angle_gamma   90.00
#
_symmetry.space_group_name_H-M   'P 1'
#
loop_
_entity.id
_entity.type
_entity.pdbx_description
1 polymer ?
#
loop_
_entity_poly.entity_id
_entity_poly.type
_entity_poly.pdbx_seq_one_letter_code
_entity_poly.pdbx_strand_id
1 'polypeptide(L)'
;MQIQIQVLNQDELTQVHERTLRILVHIGVRVESAQARKILGDAGAHVEEKRRIVRFPQTLVEESLRLAPKDFTLGGRRPGWYWPMNHGDCTLLADGEAKWVVDAETGKRRTGTEDDWLKATQLIDALDEIGVYWRMVSTPPPQGKPRGKVAYWRNVFTHFTKHVQDSTETVEQSRWLLEVLQIVFGGREAVKLLKPFSFLVCPVSPLVIEGSYTDAYLQIIGWGIPAAIMPMPIMGMTSPARLISTTVVGNCEVLAMLCLVQAAAPGTPVIYAPALATTEPRTGRYTGGAVEHALLSIAATQMARFYGLPVEASTGGTNEYIPGIQAGYERAINWTLPTLAWPDILVGPGLFEGSTVLCYEQLLLDVEVFRHCRRLHLGIGTGKDQWLEEVIARLGPGGNFLKHPSTRDALRLGEWHLGTLGEPEVFQKKLGLLAEARGRINEILAARKPLPLDEDIDQELVNIERRAQVVVG
;
A
#
# COMPACT_ATOMS: atom_id res chain seq x y z
N MET A 1 -11.56 -23.95 -2.66
CA MET A 1 -11.14 -23.53 -1.29
C MET A 1 -9.95 -22.61 -1.48
N GLN A 2 -10.02 -21.37 -1.01
CA GLN A 2 -8.91 -20.42 -1.09
C GLN A 2 -7.94 -20.64 0.06
N ILE A 3 -6.64 -20.46 -0.17
CA ILE A 3 -5.62 -20.53 0.87
C ILE A 3 -5.52 -19.15 1.52
N GLN A 4 -5.73 -19.11 2.85
CA GLN A 4 -5.56 -17.91 3.64
C GLN A 4 -4.81 -18.22 4.92
N ILE A 5 -3.78 -17.45 5.24
CA ILE A 5 -2.94 -17.64 6.43
C ILE A 5 -3.44 -16.75 7.57
N GLN A 6 -3.46 -17.32 8.78
CA GLN A 6 -3.85 -16.66 10.02
C GLN A 6 -2.80 -16.92 11.10
N VAL A 7 -2.56 -15.94 11.96
CA VAL A 7 -1.62 -16.00 13.10
C VAL A 7 -2.29 -15.74 14.43
N LEU A 8 -3.54 -15.25 14.43
CA LEU A 8 -4.39 -15.04 15.59
C LEU A 8 -5.72 -15.75 15.39
N ASN A 9 -6.24 -16.40 16.42
CA ASN A 9 -7.59 -16.93 16.44
C ASN A 9 -8.62 -15.86 16.85
N GLN A 10 -9.92 -16.15 16.78
CA GLN A 10 -10.99 -15.19 17.03
C GLN A 10 -10.97 -14.61 18.46
N ASP A 11 -10.64 -15.45 19.47
CA ASP A 11 -10.56 -15.01 20.86
C ASP A 11 -9.37 -14.06 21.07
N GLU A 12 -8.24 -14.33 20.40
CA GLU A 12 -7.05 -13.46 20.45
C GLU A 12 -7.30 -12.11 19.77
N LEU A 13 -8.02 -12.09 18.63
CA LEU A 13 -8.46 -10.86 17.98
C LEU A 13 -9.37 -10.02 18.90
N THR A 14 -10.31 -10.67 19.57
CA THR A 14 -11.19 -10.04 20.56
C THR A 14 -10.36 -9.47 21.73
N GLN A 15 -9.38 -10.20 22.23
CA GLN A 15 -8.49 -9.71 23.29
C GLN A 15 -7.65 -8.50 22.84
N VAL A 16 -7.16 -8.47 21.59
CA VAL A 16 -6.47 -7.28 21.05
C VAL A 16 -7.40 -6.08 21.08
N HIS A 17 -8.63 -6.24 20.61
CA HIS A 17 -9.63 -5.17 20.63
C HIS A 17 -9.93 -4.66 22.05
N GLU A 18 -10.22 -5.55 23.00
CA GLU A 18 -10.49 -5.18 24.40
C GLU A 18 -9.33 -4.43 25.05
N ARG A 19 -8.08 -4.87 24.79
CA ARG A 19 -6.88 -4.19 25.31
C ARG A 19 -6.70 -2.82 24.66
N THR A 20 -6.99 -2.70 23.36
CA THR A 20 -7.02 -1.42 22.65
C THR A 20 -8.01 -0.47 23.30
N LEU A 21 -9.26 -0.90 23.55
CA LEU A 21 -10.27 -0.09 24.21
C LEU A 21 -9.83 0.37 25.61
N ARG A 22 -9.24 -0.53 26.41
CA ARG A 22 -8.72 -0.14 27.74
C ARG A 22 -7.63 0.93 27.67
N ILE A 23 -6.72 0.83 26.70
CA ILE A 23 -5.67 1.84 26.48
C ILE A 23 -6.29 3.17 26.05
N LEU A 24 -7.20 3.16 25.09
CA LEU A 24 -7.85 4.36 24.59
C LEU A 24 -8.71 5.06 25.67
N VAL A 25 -9.38 4.29 26.52
CA VAL A 25 -10.23 4.83 27.62
C VAL A 25 -9.38 5.36 28.78
N HIS A 26 -8.34 4.67 29.22
CA HIS A 26 -7.63 5.00 30.45
C HIS A 26 -6.33 5.79 30.22
N ILE A 27 -5.62 5.53 29.14
CA ILE A 27 -4.37 6.21 28.81
C ILE A 27 -4.65 7.33 27.80
N GLY A 28 -5.30 7.01 26.67
CA GLY A 28 -5.60 7.91 25.58
C GLY A 28 -4.42 8.12 24.62
N VAL A 29 -4.58 9.10 23.74
CA VAL A 29 -3.62 9.47 22.70
C VAL A 29 -3.30 10.96 22.85
N ARG A 30 -2.05 11.36 22.67
CA ARG A 30 -1.65 12.76 22.61
C ARG A 30 -2.01 13.32 21.23
N VAL A 31 -2.86 14.35 21.21
CA VAL A 31 -3.35 15.00 20.00
C VAL A 31 -2.82 16.43 19.95
N GLU A 32 -1.89 16.70 19.04
CA GLU A 32 -1.21 18.01 18.98
C GLU A 32 -2.07 19.10 18.33
N SER A 33 -2.93 18.76 17.36
CA SER A 33 -3.86 19.69 16.71
C SER A 33 -4.97 20.15 17.68
N ALA A 34 -5.08 21.47 17.88
CA ALA A 34 -6.17 22.05 18.69
C ALA A 34 -7.54 21.86 18.01
N GLN A 35 -7.58 21.92 16.67
CA GLN A 35 -8.80 21.68 15.91
C GLN A 35 -9.26 20.22 16.07
N ALA A 36 -8.35 19.25 15.99
CA ALA A 36 -8.66 17.84 16.18
C ALA A 36 -9.16 17.56 17.61
N ARG A 37 -8.52 18.15 18.64
CA ARG A 37 -9.00 18.01 20.03
C ARG A 37 -10.41 18.57 20.21
N LYS A 38 -10.71 19.73 19.61
CA LYS A 38 -12.06 20.29 19.64
C LYS A 38 -13.07 19.34 18.98
N ILE A 39 -12.78 18.84 17.77
CA ILE A 39 -13.67 17.91 17.05
C ILE A 39 -13.94 16.66 17.89
N LEU A 40 -12.87 16.06 18.46
CA LEU A 40 -12.99 14.87 19.30
C LEU A 40 -13.76 15.15 20.60
N GLY A 41 -13.53 16.30 21.24
CA GLY A 41 -14.28 16.72 22.42
C GLY A 41 -15.78 16.92 22.13
N ASP A 42 -16.11 17.58 21.02
CA ASP A 42 -17.50 17.79 20.57
C ASP A 42 -18.20 16.43 20.27
N ALA A 43 -17.40 15.40 19.84
CA ALA A 43 -17.87 14.04 19.62
C ALA A 43 -17.95 13.16 20.88
N GLY A 44 -17.63 13.71 22.06
CA GLY A 44 -17.74 13.01 23.35
C GLY A 44 -16.45 12.36 23.88
N ALA A 45 -15.29 12.64 23.29
CA ALA A 45 -14.02 12.25 23.86
C ALA A 45 -13.64 13.13 25.06
N HIS A 46 -12.89 12.58 26.02
CA HIS A 46 -12.41 13.33 27.18
C HIS A 46 -11.06 14.01 26.87
N VAL A 47 -11.06 15.34 26.76
CA VAL A 47 -9.89 16.15 26.41
C VAL A 47 -9.23 16.73 27.64
N GLU A 48 -7.97 16.41 27.87
CA GLU A 48 -7.10 17.02 28.89
C GLU A 48 -6.15 18.04 28.21
N GLU A 49 -6.62 19.29 28.08
CA GLU A 49 -5.93 20.33 27.28
C GLU A 49 -4.49 20.59 27.69
N LYS A 50 -4.19 20.65 29.01
CA LYS A 50 -2.84 20.92 29.50
C LYS A 50 -1.80 19.90 29.01
N ARG A 51 -2.20 18.64 28.90
CA ARG A 51 -1.35 17.52 28.44
C ARG A 51 -1.59 17.15 26.99
N ARG A 52 -2.60 17.73 26.36
CA ARG A 52 -3.09 17.40 25.01
C ARG A 52 -3.45 15.93 24.87
N ILE A 53 -3.88 15.30 25.95
CA ILE A 53 -4.31 13.89 25.95
C ILE A 53 -5.80 13.83 25.69
N VAL A 54 -6.18 12.98 24.73
CA VAL A 54 -7.57 12.65 24.42
C VAL A 54 -7.82 11.19 24.78
N ARG A 55 -8.85 10.94 25.61
CA ARG A 55 -9.32 9.59 25.94
C ARG A 55 -10.63 9.32 25.23
N PHE A 56 -10.73 8.15 24.65
CA PHE A 56 -11.84 7.78 23.78
C PHE A 56 -12.77 6.81 24.52
N PRO A 57 -14.01 7.21 24.84
CA PRO A 57 -15.01 6.27 25.37
C PRO A 57 -15.24 5.12 24.38
N GLN A 58 -15.48 3.93 24.90
CA GLN A 58 -15.75 2.74 24.08
C GLN A 58 -16.88 2.99 23.07
N THR A 59 -17.95 3.65 23.50
CA THR A 59 -19.09 3.99 22.64
C THR A 59 -18.69 4.84 21.44
N LEU A 60 -17.74 5.78 21.59
CA LEU A 60 -17.23 6.59 20.49
C LEU A 60 -16.45 5.75 19.48
N VAL A 61 -15.63 4.82 19.96
CA VAL A 61 -14.85 3.91 19.10
C VAL A 61 -15.78 2.98 18.32
N GLU A 62 -16.76 2.37 18.99
CA GLU A 62 -17.72 1.46 18.37
C GLU A 62 -18.59 2.17 17.33
N GLU A 63 -19.08 3.38 17.66
CA GLU A 63 -19.84 4.19 16.70
C GLU A 63 -18.99 4.61 15.49
N SER A 64 -17.75 5.01 15.71
CA SER A 64 -16.82 5.34 14.63
C SER A 64 -16.56 4.15 13.72
N LEU A 65 -16.38 2.95 14.28
CA LEU A 65 -16.27 1.71 13.52
C LEU A 65 -17.53 1.40 12.72
N ARG A 66 -18.72 1.68 13.28
CA ARG A 66 -20.01 1.47 12.62
C ARG A 66 -20.20 2.44 11.45
N LEU A 67 -19.80 3.70 11.59
CA LEU A 67 -19.93 4.76 10.58
C LEU A 67 -18.98 4.57 9.39
N ALA A 68 -17.81 3.98 9.60
CA ALA A 68 -16.84 3.76 8.55
C ALA A 68 -17.38 2.76 7.50
N PRO A 69 -17.45 3.14 6.21
CA PRO A 69 -17.86 2.25 5.13
C PRO A 69 -17.02 0.98 5.10
N LYS A 70 -17.70 -0.17 4.94
CA LYS A 70 -17.05 -1.48 4.94
C LYS A 70 -16.52 -1.87 3.56
N ASP A 71 -17.08 -1.28 2.53
CA ASP A 71 -16.68 -1.43 1.15
C ASP A 71 -16.77 -0.09 0.41
N PHE A 72 -15.90 0.10 -0.55
CA PHE A 72 -15.93 1.21 -1.50
C PHE A 72 -14.98 0.89 -2.67
N THR A 73 -15.04 1.69 -3.71
CA THR A 73 -14.21 1.49 -4.90
C THR A 73 -13.23 2.65 -5.06
N LEU A 74 -11.96 2.31 -5.29
CA LEU A 74 -10.93 3.26 -5.70
C LEU A 74 -10.98 3.42 -7.23
N GLY A 75 -10.97 4.65 -7.70
CA GLY A 75 -10.88 4.97 -9.12
C GLY A 75 -9.54 5.57 -9.52
N GLY A 76 -9.41 5.86 -10.80
CA GLY A 76 -8.24 6.50 -11.40
C GLY A 76 -8.61 7.25 -12.67
N ARG A 77 -7.61 7.79 -13.38
CA ARG A 77 -7.79 8.45 -14.69
C ARG A 77 -8.01 7.48 -15.85
N ARG A 78 -7.51 6.24 -15.73
CA ARG A 78 -7.62 5.23 -16.79
C ARG A 78 -9.09 4.85 -16.99
N PRO A 79 -9.65 5.01 -18.20
CA PRO A 79 -11.04 4.62 -18.45
C PRO A 79 -11.29 3.15 -18.13
N GLY A 80 -12.35 2.87 -17.38
CA GLY A 80 -12.74 1.51 -16.98
C GLY A 80 -11.84 0.88 -15.90
N TRP A 81 -10.83 1.58 -15.39
CA TRP A 81 -10.06 1.10 -14.26
C TRP A 81 -10.71 1.52 -12.93
N TYR A 82 -10.95 0.55 -12.09
CA TYR A 82 -11.43 0.72 -10.70
C TYR A 82 -11.00 -0.48 -9.87
N TRP A 83 -10.84 -0.26 -8.57
CA TRP A 83 -10.45 -1.30 -7.62
C TRP A 83 -11.44 -1.36 -6.46
N PRO A 84 -12.29 -2.41 -6.39
CA PRO A 84 -13.22 -2.59 -5.28
C PRO A 84 -12.47 -3.06 -4.04
N MET A 85 -12.60 -2.32 -2.94
CA MET A 85 -11.99 -2.64 -1.65
C MET A 85 -12.89 -3.59 -0.87
N ASN A 86 -12.28 -4.53 -0.12
CA ASN A 86 -12.97 -5.54 0.70
C ASN A 86 -13.84 -6.55 -0.10
N HIS A 87 -13.49 -6.76 -1.37
CA HIS A 87 -14.20 -7.68 -2.26
C HIS A 87 -13.43 -8.97 -2.56
N GLY A 88 -12.35 -9.24 -1.82
CA GLY A 88 -11.62 -10.50 -1.91
C GLY A 88 -10.64 -10.59 -3.09
N ASP A 89 -10.12 -9.44 -3.57
CA ASP A 89 -8.98 -9.38 -4.47
C ASP A 89 -7.89 -8.49 -3.86
N CYS A 90 -6.66 -8.60 -4.37
CA CYS A 90 -5.48 -7.90 -3.86
C CYS A 90 -4.73 -7.21 -5.01
N THR A 91 -4.35 -5.95 -4.81
CA THR A 91 -3.48 -5.20 -5.72
C THR A 91 -2.22 -4.73 -5.00
N LEU A 92 -1.19 -4.36 -5.77
CA LEU A 92 0.02 -3.78 -5.22
C LEU A 92 -0.06 -2.25 -5.14
N LEU A 93 0.53 -1.70 -4.08
CA LEU A 93 0.89 -0.29 -3.97
C LEU A 93 2.40 -0.15 -4.14
N ALA A 94 2.79 0.75 -5.03
CA ALA A 94 4.19 1.16 -5.14
C ALA A 94 4.57 1.96 -3.91
N ASP A 95 5.58 1.51 -3.16
CA ASP A 95 6.04 2.18 -1.93
C ASP A 95 7.39 2.85 -2.14
N GLY A 96 7.76 3.75 -1.25
CA GLY A 96 9.09 4.09 -1.14
C GLY A 96 9.62 5.44 -0.77
N GLU A 97 9.75 6.36 -1.67
CA GLU A 97 10.63 7.52 -1.59
C GLU A 97 12.12 7.15 -1.47
N ALA A 98 12.54 6.08 -2.16
CA ALA A 98 13.92 5.65 -2.16
C ALA A 98 14.88 6.80 -2.56
N LYS A 99 15.86 7.06 -1.71
CA LYS A 99 16.93 8.03 -1.98
C LYS A 99 17.91 7.53 -3.03
N TRP A 100 18.08 6.20 -3.11
CA TRP A 100 19.07 5.56 -3.94
C TRP A 100 18.42 4.67 -4.99
N VAL A 101 19.09 4.57 -6.13
CA VAL A 101 18.80 3.56 -7.16
C VAL A 101 20.03 2.69 -7.32
N VAL A 102 19.85 1.38 -7.34
CA VAL A 102 20.94 0.42 -7.52
C VAL A 102 20.93 -0.14 -8.93
N ASP A 103 22.09 -0.24 -9.52
CA ASP A 103 22.34 -1.04 -10.70
C ASP A 103 22.54 -2.49 -10.30
N ALA A 104 21.62 -3.36 -10.72
CA ALA A 104 21.59 -4.76 -10.28
C ALA A 104 22.78 -5.59 -10.80
N GLU A 105 23.45 -5.16 -11.87
CA GLU A 105 24.57 -5.87 -12.48
C GLU A 105 25.89 -5.54 -11.77
N THR A 106 26.11 -4.26 -11.51
CA THR A 106 27.37 -3.77 -10.91
C THR A 106 27.31 -3.67 -9.38
N GLY A 107 26.09 -3.71 -8.79
CA GLY A 107 25.86 -3.46 -7.36
C GLY A 107 26.10 -2.01 -6.94
N LYS A 108 26.39 -1.11 -7.88
CA LYS A 108 26.64 0.30 -7.59
C LYS A 108 25.32 1.03 -7.36
N ARG A 109 25.24 1.75 -6.24
CA ARG A 109 24.13 2.63 -5.95
C ARG A 109 24.50 4.10 -6.20
N ARG A 110 23.52 4.85 -6.67
CA ARG A 110 23.61 6.30 -6.88
C ARG A 110 22.34 6.99 -6.40
N THR A 111 22.44 8.29 -6.17
CA THR A 111 21.24 9.09 -5.86
C THR A 111 20.23 8.98 -6.98
N GLY A 112 18.95 8.83 -6.61
CA GLY A 112 17.84 8.84 -7.55
C GLY A 112 17.72 10.18 -8.27
N THR A 113 17.33 10.14 -9.53
CA THR A 113 17.16 11.31 -10.41
C THR A 113 15.69 11.46 -10.80
N GLU A 114 15.38 12.57 -11.48
CA GLU A 114 14.07 12.79 -12.06
C GLU A 114 13.72 11.76 -13.14
N ASP A 115 14.70 11.37 -13.95
CA ASP A 115 14.52 10.32 -14.95
C ASP A 115 14.22 8.97 -14.31
N ASP A 116 14.82 8.68 -13.12
CA ASP A 116 14.48 7.48 -12.37
C ASP A 116 13.04 7.55 -11.83
N TRP A 117 12.63 8.68 -11.31
CA TRP A 117 11.26 8.88 -10.88
C TRP A 117 10.27 8.65 -12.03
N LEU A 118 10.56 9.26 -13.21
CA LEU A 118 9.73 9.12 -14.40
C LEU A 118 9.68 7.67 -14.88
N LYS A 119 10.83 7.01 -14.99
CA LYS A 119 10.93 5.61 -15.39
C LYS A 119 10.16 4.70 -14.43
N ALA A 120 10.33 4.88 -13.11
CA ALA A 120 9.61 4.11 -12.10
C ALA A 120 8.10 4.32 -12.24
N THR A 121 7.63 5.57 -12.33
CA THR A 121 6.21 5.92 -12.47
C THR A 121 5.59 5.30 -13.72
N GLN A 122 6.30 5.35 -14.85
CA GLN A 122 5.84 4.75 -16.10
C GLN A 122 5.80 3.22 -16.04
N LEU A 123 6.78 2.60 -15.38
CA LEU A 123 6.82 1.15 -15.22
C LEU A 123 5.66 0.65 -14.35
N ILE A 124 5.42 1.28 -13.20
CA ILE A 124 4.31 0.87 -12.32
C ILE A 124 2.93 1.17 -12.93
N ASP A 125 2.80 2.20 -13.77
CA ASP A 125 1.56 2.43 -14.53
C ASP A 125 1.29 1.32 -15.55
N ALA A 126 2.33 0.77 -16.17
CA ALA A 126 2.23 -0.28 -17.17
C ALA A 126 2.00 -1.69 -16.59
N LEU A 127 2.27 -1.91 -15.31
CA LEU A 127 2.08 -3.19 -14.63
C LEU A 127 0.68 -3.25 -14.02
N ASP A 128 -0.17 -4.14 -14.52
CA ASP A 128 -1.58 -4.24 -14.10
C ASP A 128 -1.75 -4.63 -12.63
N GLU A 129 -0.79 -5.36 -12.06
CA GLU A 129 -0.78 -5.76 -10.66
C GLU A 129 -0.63 -4.58 -9.69
N ILE A 130 0.00 -3.48 -10.15
CA ILE A 130 0.18 -2.27 -9.34
C ILE A 130 -0.96 -1.31 -9.61
N GLY A 131 -1.95 -1.32 -8.73
CA GLY A 131 -3.15 -0.48 -8.84
C GLY A 131 -3.02 0.88 -8.17
N VAL A 132 -2.11 1.02 -7.20
CA VAL A 132 -2.01 2.22 -6.37
C VAL A 132 -0.61 2.81 -6.47
N TYR A 133 -0.55 4.12 -6.70
CA TYR A 133 0.69 4.88 -6.77
C TYR A 133 1.12 5.36 -5.39
N TRP A 134 2.39 5.21 -5.10
CA TRP A 134 3.17 6.02 -4.17
C TRP A 134 4.50 6.36 -4.83
N ARG A 135 5.14 7.44 -4.45
CA ARG A 135 6.41 7.88 -5.06
C ARG A 135 7.55 6.93 -4.73
N MET A 136 8.04 6.18 -5.72
CA MET A 136 9.11 5.21 -5.51
C MET A 136 10.51 5.82 -5.34
N VAL A 137 10.76 6.98 -5.96
CA VAL A 137 12.08 7.63 -5.93
C VAL A 137 11.94 9.06 -5.39
N SER A 138 12.69 9.36 -4.35
CA SER A 138 12.83 10.72 -3.83
C SER A 138 13.84 11.46 -4.72
N THR A 139 13.36 12.39 -5.53
CA THR A 139 14.24 13.23 -6.35
C THR A 139 14.77 14.38 -5.51
N PRO A 140 16.07 14.69 -5.57
CA PRO A 140 16.58 15.93 -4.98
C PRO A 140 15.89 17.13 -5.64
N PRO A 141 15.54 18.18 -4.87
CA PRO A 141 15.03 19.39 -5.48
C PRO A 141 16.06 19.94 -6.49
N PRO A 142 15.64 20.51 -7.62
CA PRO A 142 16.55 21.21 -8.53
C PRO A 142 17.34 22.24 -7.74
N GLN A 143 18.63 22.37 -8.02
CA GLN A 143 19.46 23.35 -7.32
C GLN A 143 18.82 24.74 -7.46
N GLY A 144 18.41 25.33 -6.32
CA GLY A 144 17.91 26.70 -6.23
C GLY A 144 16.40 26.92 -6.24
N LYS A 145 15.53 25.88 -6.41
CA LYS A 145 14.07 26.03 -6.25
C LYS A 145 13.46 24.74 -5.70
N PRO A 146 12.75 24.76 -4.57
CA PRO A 146 11.94 23.63 -4.17
C PRO A 146 10.87 23.38 -5.25
N ARG A 147 10.74 22.15 -5.74
CA ARG A 147 9.63 21.80 -6.61
C ARG A 147 8.34 21.96 -5.82
N GLY A 148 7.45 22.82 -6.31
CA GLY A 148 6.14 22.94 -5.72
C GLY A 148 5.42 21.60 -5.76
N LYS A 149 4.68 21.28 -4.71
CA LYS A 149 3.89 20.03 -4.61
C LYS A 149 2.86 19.93 -5.76
N VAL A 150 2.41 21.07 -6.30
CA VAL A 150 1.50 21.15 -7.46
C VAL A 150 2.16 20.60 -8.73
N ALA A 151 3.41 21.00 -9.03
CA ALA A 151 4.16 20.47 -10.16
C ALA A 151 4.36 18.96 -10.06
N TYR A 152 4.59 18.48 -8.84
CA TYR A 152 4.69 17.05 -8.56
C TYR A 152 3.37 16.31 -8.91
N TRP A 153 2.21 16.77 -8.39
CA TRP A 153 0.92 16.13 -8.70
C TRP A 153 0.56 16.20 -10.18
N ARG A 154 0.82 17.34 -10.82
CA ARG A 154 0.66 17.46 -12.29
C ARG A 154 1.45 16.35 -12.99
N ASN A 155 2.73 16.18 -12.66
CA ASN A 155 3.58 15.14 -13.24
C ASN A 155 3.07 13.73 -12.90
N VAL A 156 2.61 13.48 -11.67
CA VAL A 156 2.01 12.19 -11.28
C VAL A 156 0.80 11.90 -12.17
N PHE A 157 -0.17 12.80 -12.25
CA PHE A 157 -1.37 12.59 -13.07
C PHE A 157 -1.10 12.57 -14.58
N THR A 158 0.00 13.14 -15.06
CA THR A 158 0.44 13.00 -16.46
C THR A 158 0.95 11.58 -16.75
N HIS A 159 1.64 10.94 -15.83
CA HIS A 159 2.39 9.71 -16.08
C HIS A 159 1.81 8.46 -15.43
N PHE A 160 0.93 8.61 -14.45
CA PHE A 160 0.22 7.50 -13.79
C PHE A 160 -1.29 7.66 -13.95
N THR A 161 -1.98 6.57 -14.29
CA THR A 161 -3.38 6.62 -14.72
C THR A 161 -4.36 5.89 -13.79
N LYS A 162 -3.85 5.14 -12.81
CA LYS A 162 -4.65 4.41 -11.82
C LYS A 162 -4.83 5.24 -10.54
N HIS A 163 -5.06 4.60 -9.40
CA HIS A 163 -5.31 5.30 -8.14
C HIS A 163 -4.03 5.90 -7.55
N VAL A 164 -4.11 7.12 -7.02
CA VAL A 164 -2.98 7.80 -6.38
C VAL A 164 -3.20 7.87 -4.87
N GLN A 165 -2.20 7.44 -4.11
CA GLN A 165 -2.10 7.68 -2.68
C GLN A 165 -0.96 8.68 -2.42
N ASP A 166 -1.21 9.72 -1.63
CA ASP A 166 -0.19 10.71 -1.24
C ASP A 166 -0.62 11.42 0.05
N SER A 167 0.21 12.32 0.54
CA SER A 167 -0.05 13.17 1.70
C SER A 167 0.33 14.63 1.43
N THR A 168 -0.13 15.52 2.30
CA THR A 168 0.28 16.92 2.34
C THR A 168 0.82 17.28 3.72
N GLU A 169 1.76 18.20 3.77
CA GLU A 169 2.44 18.62 5.00
C GLU A 169 1.79 19.85 5.63
N THR A 170 1.09 20.66 4.82
CA THR A 170 0.49 21.91 5.23
C THR A 170 -0.94 22.07 4.73
N VAL A 171 -1.72 22.88 5.44
CA VAL A 171 -3.09 23.30 5.06
C VAL A 171 -3.11 23.87 3.64
N GLU A 172 -2.10 24.64 3.28
CA GLU A 172 -2.01 25.24 1.96
C GLU A 172 -1.81 24.20 0.86
N GLN A 173 -0.90 23.24 1.05
CA GLN A 173 -0.72 22.13 0.12
C GLN A 173 -2.03 21.35 -0.08
N SER A 174 -2.80 21.13 0.98
CA SER A 174 -4.10 20.46 0.89
C SER A 174 -5.09 21.23 0.02
N ARG A 175 -5.14 22.55 0.13
CA ARG A 175 -5.99 23.40 -0.73
C ARG A 175 -5.57 23.28 -2.20
N TRP A 176 -4.28 23.31 -2.50
CA TRP A 176 -3.79 23.12 -3.85
C TRP A 176 -4.10 21.70 -4.38
N LEU A 177 -3.95 20.68 -3.55
CA LEU A 177 -4.33 19.31 -3.94
C LEU A 177 -5.81 19.24 -4.34
N LEU A 178 -6.69 19.85 -3.57
CA LEU A 178 -8.13 19.85 -3.87
C LEU A 178 -8.43 20.58 -5.19
N GLU A 179 -7.75 21.69 -5.51
CA GLU A 179 -7.88 22.34 -6.80
C GLU A 179 -7.39 21.45 -7.95
N VAL A 180 -6.24 20.79 -7.78
CA VAL A 180 -5.69 19.85 -8.76
C VAL A 180 -6.67 18.71 -9.02
N LEU A 181 -7.21 18.09 -7.96
CA LEU A 181 -8.16 16.99 -8.09
C LEU A 181 -9.46 17.42 -8.80
N GLN A 182 -9.97 18.62 -8.50
CA GLN A 182 -11.16 19.15 -9.18
C GLN A 182 -10.94 19.32 -10.68
N ILE A 183 -9.81 19.85 -11.08
CA ILE A 183 -9.48 20.08 -12.49
C ILE A 183 -9.29 18.75 -13.21
N VAL A 184 -8.48 17.86 -12.64
CA VAL A 184 -8.16 16.56 -13.29
C VAL A 184 -9.38 15.67 -13.43
N PHE A 185 -10.31 15.70 -12.45
CA PHE A 185 -11.44 14.77 -12.39
C PHE A 185 -12.81 15.42 -12.63
N GLY A 186 -12.87 16.72 -12.97
CA GLY A 186 -14.12 17.36 -13.34
C GLY A 186 -15.00 17.81 -12.17
N GLY A 187 -14.40 18.13 -11.02
CA GLY A 187 -15.10 18.76 -9.89
C GLY A 187 -15.21 17.89 -8.65
N ARG A 188 -15.68 18.50 -7.57
CA ARG A 188 -15.77 17.87 -6.23
C ARG A 188 -16.62 16.59 -6.21
N GLU A 189 -17.78 16.61 -6.84
CA GLU A 189 -18.69 15.44 -6.83
C GLU A 189 -18.11 14.27 -7.62
N ALA A 190 -17.40 14.55 -8.71
CA ALA A 190 -16.67 13.52 -9.46
C ALA A 190 -15.54 12.90 -8.62
N VAL A 191 -14.77 13.72 -7.88
CA VAL A 191 -13.74 13.23 -6.95
C VAL A 191 -14.37 12.35 -5.86
N LYS A 192 -15.48 12.80 -5.27
CA LYS A 192 -16.20 12.05 -4.22
C LYS A 192 -16.75 10.71 -4.73
N LEU A 193 -17.27 10.67 -5.95
CA LEU A 193 -17.81 9.46 -6.55
C LEU A 193 -16.70 8.50 -6.96
N LEU A 194 -15.70 9.01 -7.69
CA LEU A 194 -14.64 8.19 -8.28
C LEU A 194 -13.59 7.75 -7.26
N LYS A 195 -13.35 8.55 -6.21
CA LYS A 195 -12.26 8.34 -5.23
C LYS A 195 -10.91 8.07 -5.91
N PRO A 196 -10.43 8.98 -6.77
CA PRO A 196 -9.21 8.73 -7.55
C PRO A 196 -7.93 8.91 -6.73
N PHE A 197 -8.08 9.35 -5.50
CA PHE A 197 -7.02 9.67 -4.56
C PHE A 197 -7.37 9.12 -3.18
N SER A 198 -6.39 8.61 -2.44
CA SER A 198 -6.46 8.34 -1.01
C SER A 198 -5.39 9.14 -0.27
N PHE A 199 -5.75 9.62 0.91
CA PHE A 199 -4.84 10.41 1.74
C PHE A 199 -4.17 9.52 2.78
N LEU A 200 -2.84 9.46 2.78
CA LEU A 200 -2.08 8.75 3.78
C LEU A 200 -1.98 9.59 5.06
N VAL A 201 -2.47 9.05 6.17
CA VAL A 201 -2.42 9.67 7.49
C VAL A 201 -1.54 8.83 8.40
N CYS A 202 -0.44 9.41 8.91
CA CYS A 202 0.53 8.70 9.72
C CYS A 202 0.53 9.22 11.17
N PRO A 203 -0.21 8.59 12.10
CA PRO A 203 0.02 8.80 13.51
C PRO A 203 1.47 8.49 13.89
N VAL A 204 2.02 9.24 14.84
CA VAL A 204 3.40 9.06 15.32
C VAL A 204 3.40 8.11 16.51
N SER A 205 4.05 6.98 16.36
CA SER A 205 4.14 5.98 17.44
C SER A 205 5.18 6.39 18.52
N PRO A 206 4.89 6.22 19.83
CA PRO A 206 3.68 5.64 20.37
C PRO A 206 2.57 6.69 20.67
N LEU A 207 1.37 6.45 20.19
CA LEU A 207 0.13 7.09 20.62
C LEU A 207 0.12 8.62 20.46
N VAL A 208 0.55 9.15 19.31
CA VAL A 208 0.53 10.59 19.01
C VAL A 208 -0.16 10.85 17.67
N ILE A 209 -1.11 11.76 17.67
CA ILE A 209 -1.66 12.38 16.47
C ILE A 209 -0.99 13.75 16.31
N GLU A 210 -0.11 13.86 15.30
CA GLU A 210 0.69 15.04 15.04
C GLU A 210 -0.19 16.23 14.58
N GLY A 211 0.29 17.46 14.77
CA GLY A 211 -0.53 18.66 14.55
C GLY A 211 -0.66 19.07 13.10
N SER A 212 0.44 19.38 12.43
CA SER A 212 0.42 20.02 11.12
C SER A 212 -0.14 19.13 10.02
N TYR A 213 0.26 17.87 10.00
CA TYR A 213 -0.31 16.86 9.08
C TYR A 213 -1.78 16.60 9.31
N THR A 214 -2.20 16.59 10.59
CA THR A 214 -3.62 16.43 10.92
C THR A 214 -4.43 17.64 10.48
N ASP A 215 -3.94 18.86 10.71
CA ASP A 215 -4.62 20.09 10.26
C ASP A 215 -4.68 20.18 8.73
N ALA A 216 -3.65 19.70 8.03
CA ALA A 216 -3.63 19.57 6.58
C ALA A 216 -4.69 18.56 6.11
N TYR A 217 -4.77 17.38 6.73
CA TYR A 217 -5.77 16.36 6.42
C TYR A 217 -7.21 16.86 6.68
N LEU A 218 -7.45 17.61 7.75
CA LEU A 218 -8.77 18.16 8.07
C LEU A 218 -9.30 19.12 6.98
N GLN A 219 -8.46 19.64 6.08
CA GLN A 219 -8.92 20.42 4.91
C GLN A 219 -9.54 19.53 3.83
N ILE A 220 -9.14 18.27 3.76
CA ILE A 220 -9.54 17.29 2.73
C ILE A 220 -10.76 16.50 3.17
N ILE A 221 -10.96 16.37 4.46
CA ILE A 221 -12.06 15.61 5.03
C ILE A 221 -13.41 16.15 4.55
N GLY A 222 -14.36 15.26 4.27
CA GLY A 222 -15.66 15.63 3.69
C GLY A 222 -15.69 15.68 2.14
N TRP A 223 -14.56 15.39 1.48
CA TRP A 223 -14.49 15.22 0.03
C TRP A 223 -14.72 13.77 -0.42
N GLY A 224 -14.99 12.86 0.52
CA GLY A 224 -15.14 11.43 0.22
C GLY A 224 -13.83 10.72 -0.18
N ILE A 225 -12.71 11.39 0.02
CA ILE A 225 -11.35 10.85 -0.20
C ILE A 225 -11.06 9.86 0.92
N PRO A 226 -10.71 8.59 0.62
CA PRO A 226 -10.36 7.60 1.63
C PRO A 226 -9.14 8.01 2.45
N ALA A 227 -9.17 7.73 3.75
CA ALA A 227 -8.03 7.87 4.65
C ALA A 227 -7.33 6.53 4.84
N ALA A 228 -6.11 6.38 4.35
CA ALA A 228 -5.23 5.27 4.70
C ALA A 228 -4.52 5.62 6.03
N ILE A 229 -4.91 4.98 7.12
CA ILE A 229 -4.36 5.28 8.45
C ILE A 229 -3.18 4.35 8.72
N MET A 230 -1.97 4.90 8.63
CA MET A 230 -0.71 4.14 8.66
C MET A 230 0.19 4.53 9.83
N PRO A 231 -0.11 4.12 11.07
CA PRO A 231 0.87 4.19 12.14
C PRO A 231 2.00 3.18 11.91
N MET A 232 3.20 3.51 12.38
CA MET A 232 4.41 2.69 12.20
C MET A 232 5.08 2.36 13.54
N PRO A 233 4.43 1.67 14.48
CA PRO A 233 5.08 1.26 15.70
C PRO A 233 6.14 0.19 15.43
N ILE A 234 7.31 0.39 16.02
CA ILE A 234 8.46 -0.49 15.87
C ILE A 234 8.68 -1.26 17.19
N MET A 235 8.61 -2.58 17.11
CA MET A 235 8.76 -3.48 18.25
C MET A 235 10.13 -3.26 18.93
N GLY A 236 10.08 -3.00 20.23
CA GLY A 236 11.27 -2.74 21.04
C GLY A 236 11.79 -1.30 21.00
N MET A 237 11.19 -0.41 20.19
CA MET A 237 11.58 0.99 20.08
C MET A 237 10.39 1.93 20.37
N THR A 238 9.37 1.93 19.55
CA THR A 238 8.15 2.75 19.70
C THR A 238 6.92 1.93 20.08
N SER A 239 7.13 0.65 20.41
CA SER A 239 6.17 -0.24 21.04
C SER A 239 6.90 -1.25 21.93
N PRO A 240 6.21 -1.93 22.89
CA PRO A 240 6.84 -2.96 23.70
C PRO A 240 7.42 -4.10 22.86
N ALA A 241 8.51 -4.72 23.32
CA ALA A 241 9.20 -5.81 22.63
C ALA A 241 8.40 -7.14 22.66
N ARG A 242 7.17 -7.10 22.17
CA ARG A 242 6.27 -8.25 21.98
C ARG A 242 5.40 -8.01 20.76
N LEU A 243 5.29 -8.96 19.85
CA LEU A 243 4.51 -8.86 18.61
C LEU A 243 3.06 -8.44 18.89
N ILE A 244 2.41 -9.13 19.83
CA ILE A 244 1.02 -8.82 20.17
C ILE A 244 0.84 -7.41 20.77
N SER A 245 1.81 -6.92 21.55
CA SER A 245 1.75 -5.56 22.10
C SER A 245 1.99 -4.51 21.04
N THR A 246 2.85 -4.78 20.05
CA THR A 246 3.05 -3.93 18.87
C THR A 246 1.76 -3.83 18.06
N THR A 247 1.07 -4.96 17.86
CA THR A 247 -0.25 -5.00 17.21
C THR A 247 -1.27 -4.16 17.98
N VAL A 248 -1.31 -4.25 19.32
CA VAL A 248 -2.21 -3.43 20.16
C VAL A 248 -1.91 -1.94 20.03
N VAL A 249 -0.62 -1.52 20.04
CA VAL A 249 -0.26 -0.11 19.88
C VAL A 249 -0.70 0.43 18.51
N GLY A 250 -0.37 -0.27 17.43
CA GLY A 250 -0.81 0.11 16.08
C GLY A 250 -2.32 0.18 15.95
N ASN A 251 -3.04 -0.78 16.56
CA ASN A 251 -4.50 -0.78 16.57
C ASN A 251 -5.08 0.43 17.35
N CYS A 252 -4.48 0.82 18.47
CA CYS A 252 -4.87 2.04 19.21
C CYS A 252 -4.75 3.28 18.34
N GLU A 253 -3.64 3.41 17.62
CA GLU A 253 -3.34 4.56 16.77
C GLU A 253 -4.30 4.63 15.57
N VAL A 254 -4.60 3.49 14.94
CA VAL A 254 -5.60 3.41 13.86
C VAL A 254 -6.99 3.81 14.39
N LEU A 255 -7.45 3.22 15.49
CA LEU A 255 -8.80 3.49 16.00
C LEU A 255 -8.94 4.92 16.53
N ALA A 256 -7.92 5.50 17.15
CA ALA A 256 -7.94 6.89 17.57
C ALA A 256 -8.08 7.85 16.38
N MET A 257 -7.32 7.60 15.30
CA MET A 257 -7.41 8.41 14.08
C MET A 257 -8.75 8.19 13.35
N LEU A 258 -9.23 6.95 13.31
CA LEU A 258 -10.55 6.61 12.77
C LEU A 258 -11.66 7.38 13.51
N CYS A 259 -11.61 7.51 14.85
CA CYS A 259 -12.54 8.32 15.61
C CYS A 259 -12.50 9.79 15.18
N LEU A 260 -11.32 10.37 14.96
CA LEU A 260 -11.19 11.75 14.47
C LEU A 260 -11.80 11.89 13.07
N VAL A 261 -11.51 10.95 12.17
CA VAL A 261 -12.04 10.94 10.80
C VAL A 261 -13.57 10.91 10.81
N GLN A 262 -14.18 10.01 11.58
CA GLN A 262 -15.63 9.86 11.63
C GLN A 262 -16.31 11.00 12.40
N ALA A 263 -15.65 11.56 13.42
CA ALA A 263 -16.16 12.73 14.14
C ALA A 263 -16.17 13.99 13.26
N ALA A 264 -15.15 14.16 12.41
CA ALA A 264 -15.04 15.30 11.51
C ALA A 264 -15.97 15.20 10.28
N ALA A 265 -16.11 13.99 9.71
CA ALA A 265 -17.00 13.72 8.57
C ALA A 265 -17.49 12.26 8.60
N PRO A 266 -18.67 12.01 9.21
CA PRO A 266 -19.25 10.68 9.27
C PRO A 266 -19.39 10.01 7.89
N GLY A 267 -19.04 8.75 7.78
CA GLY A 267 -19.11 7.99 6.53
C GLY A 267 -17.89 8.19 5.60
N THR A 268 -16.84 8.89 6.04
CA THR A 268 -15.59 8.96 5.29
C THR A 268 -14.96 7.57 5.19
N PRO A 269 -14.59 7.08 3.98
CA PRO A 269 -13.93 5.80 3.81
C PRO A 269 -12.57 5.76 4.52
N VAL A 270 -12.28 4.63 5.18
CA VAL A 270 -11.02 4.40 5.88
C VAL A 270 -10.39 3.10 5.41
N ILE A 271 -9.08 3.12 5.18
CA ILE A 271 -8.24 1.96 4.93
C ILE A 271 -7.42 1.71 6.20
N TYR A 272 -7.51 0.53 6.77
CA TYR A 272 -6.72 0.09 7.91
C TYR A 272 -5.32 -0.28 7.42
N ALA A 273 -4.30 0.55 7.69
CA ALA A 273 -3.01 0.48 7.02
C ALA A 273 -1.78 0.45 7.97
N PRO A 274 -1.79 -0.13 9.18
CA PRO A 274 -0.64 -0.04 10.07
C PRO A 274 0.57 -0.81 9.50
N ALA A 275 1.69 -0.12 9.37
CA ALA A 275 2.97 -0.66 8.95
C ALA A 275 3.79 -1.07 10.19
N LEU A 276 3.39 -2.17 10.83
CA LEU A 276 4.02 -2.69 12.04
C LEU A 276 5.40 -3.27 11.71
N ALA A 277 6.42 -2.92 12.47
CA ALA A 277 7.80 -3.27 12.15
C ALA A 277 8.62 -3.74 13.35
N THR A 278 9.84 -4.20 13.07
CA THR A 278 10.82 -4.62 14.07
C THR A 278 12.17 -3.92 13.88
N THR A 279 13.01 -3.99 14.90
CA THR A 279 14.40 -3.56 14.81
C THR A 279 15.35 -4.71 15.15
N GLU A 280 16.58 -4.60 14.67
CA GLU A 280 17.68 -5.39 15.20
C GLU A 280 18.03 -4.87 16.61
N PRO A 281 17.88 -5.68 17.67
CA PRO A 281 17.91 -5.18 19.06
C PRO A 281 19.25 -4.58 19.48
N ARG A 282 20.38 -5.00 18.85
CA ARG A 282 21.73 -4.52 19.19
C ARG A 282 22.07 -3.17 18.55
N THR A 283 21.43 -2.84 17.42
CA THR A 283 21.78 -1.65 16.63
C THR A 283 20.64 -0.63 16.56
N GLY A 284 19.41 -1.06 16.85
CA GLY A 284 18.21 -0.24 16.66
C GLY A 284 17.84 -0.01 15.19
N ARG A 285 18.50 -0.68 14.23
CA ARG A 285 18.19 -0.54 12.80
C ARG A 285 16.87 -1.24 12.48
N TYR A 286 16.08 -0.62 11.64
CA TYR A 286 14.89 -1.23 11.05
C TYR A 286 15.26 -2.53 10.31
N THR A 287 14.46 -3.58 10.49
CA THR A 287 14.69 -4.89 9.89
C THR A 287 13.51 -5.29 9.00
N GLY A 288 13.60 -4.95 7.71
CA GLY A 288 12.59 -5.36 6.72
C GLY A 288 12.61 -6.87 6.40
N GLY A 289 13.77 -7.53 6.54
CA GLY A 289 13.93 -8.97 6.27
C GLY A 289 13.56 -9.90 7.43
N ALA A 290 13.11 -9.38 8.57
CA ALA A 290 12.77 -10.20 9.74
C ALA A 290 11.43 -10.93 9.56
N VAL A 291 11.35 -12.20 9.97
CA VAL A 291 10.12 -13.00 9.90
C VAL A 291 8.99 -12.42 10.77
N GLU A 292 9.34 -11.71 11.83
CA GLU A 292 8.40 -11.01 12.71
C GLU A 292 7.59 -9.95 11.96
N HIS A 293 8.18 -9.35 10.92
CA HIS A 293 7.46 -8.38 10.08
C HIS A 293 6.29 -9.06 9.34
N ALA A 294 6.50 -10.26 8.79
CA ALA A 294 5.42 -11.02 8.15
C ALA A 294 4.30 -11.36 9.14
N LEU A 295 4.65 -11.79 10.37
CA LEU A 295 3.67 -12.08 11.42
C LEU A 295 2.84 -10.85 11.80
N LEU A 296 3.49 -9.69 11.95
CA LEU A 296 2.83 -8.42 12.25
C LEU A 296 1.90 -7.97 11.13
N SER A 297 2.32 -8.11 9.88
CA SER A 297 1.51 -7.78 8.70
C SER A 297 0.25 -8.66 8.59
N ILE A 298 0.38 -9.97 8.86
CA ILE A 298 -0.75 -10.90 8.89
C ILE A 298 -1.71 -10.52 10.03
N ALA A 299 -1.18 -10.24 11.23
CA ALA A 299 -2.00 -9.83 12.38
C ALA A 299 -2.76 -8.52 12.09
N ALA A 300 -2.12 -7.55 11.44
CA ALA A 300 -2.77 -6.31 11.01
C ALA A 300 -3.91 -6.57 10.02
N THR A 301 -3.68 -7.45 9.02
CA THR A 301 -4.71 -7.86 8.07
C THR A 301 -5.90 -8.53 8.78
N GLN A 302 -5.63 -9.42 9.75
CA GLN A 302 -6.69 -10.05 10.53
C GLN A 302 -7.47 -9.06 11.39
N MET A 303 -6.80 -8.06 12.00
CA MET A 303 -7.48 -7.00 12.76
C MET A 303 -8.39 -6.14 11.86
N ALA A 304 -7.94 -5.79 10.67
CA ALA A 304 -8.79 -5.08 9.71
C ALA A 304 -10.06 -5.88 9.38
N ARG A 305 -9.89 -7.17 9.05
CA ARG A 305 -11.02 -8.08 8.77
C ARG A 305 -11.94 -8.26 9.97
N PHE A 306 -11.39 -8.29 11.19
CA PHE A 306 -12.18 -8.33 12.43
C PHE A 306 -13.12 -7.12 12.56
N TYR A 307 -12.68 -5.93 12.09
CA TYR A 307 -13.51 -4.72 12.02
C TYR A 307 -14.35 -4.62 10.73
N GLY A 308 -14.17 -5.54 9.79
CA GLY A 308 -14.78 -5.47 8.47
C GLY A 308 -14.27 -4.30 7.62
N LEU A 309 -13.08 -3.77 7.90
CA LEU A 309 -12.48 -2.65 7.18
C LEU A 309 -11.60 -3.13 6.02
N PRO A 310 -11.53 -2.36 4.92
CA PRO A 310 -10.49 -2.55 3.91
C PRO A 310 -9.10 -2.40 4.51
N VAL A 311 -8.14 -3.18 3.99
CA VAL A 311 -6.79 -3.24 4.55
C VAL A 311 -5.71 -3.00 3.50
N GLU A 312 -4.74 -2.19 3.90
CA GLU A 312 -3.46 -2.03 3.24
C GLU A 312 -2.38 -2.62 4.15
N ALA A 313 -1.72 -3.68 3.70
CA ALA A 313 -0.70 -4.38 4.47
C ALA A 313 0.70 -4.15 3.87
N SER A 314 1.70 -3.98 4.73
CA SER A 314 3.08 -3.83 4.28
C SER A 314 3.79 -5.17 4.16
N THR A 315 4.65 -5.31 3.14
CA THR A 315 5.66 -6.37 3.11
C THR A 315 6.91 -5.92 3.85
N GLY A 316 7.64 -6.84 4.47
CA GLY A 316 8.91 -6.51 5.12
C GLY A 316 10.03 -6.21 4.12
N GLY A 317 10.01 -6.84 2.98
CA GLY A 317 11.08 -6.71 1.99
C GLY A 317 12.35 -7.46 2.40
N THR A 318 13.49 -6.77 2.46
CA THR A 318 14.80 -7.33 2.78
C THR A 318 15.70 -6.31 3.47
N ASN A 319 16.68 -6.77 4.22
CA ASN A 319 17.75 -5.93 4.81
C ASN A 319 18.91 -5.66 3.83
N GLU A 320 18.97 -6.42 2.72
CA GLU A 320 19.95 -6.19 1.67
C GLU A 320 19.67 -4.92 0.87
N TYR A 321 20.68 -4.45 0.15
CA TYR A 321 20.57 -3.27 -0.72
C TYR A 321 20.75 -3.61 -2.22
N ILE A 322 20.98 -4.90 -2.54
CA ILE A 322 21.10 -5.42 -3.90
C ILE A 322 20.40 -6.78 -4.03
N PRO A 323 19.95 -7.17 -5.23
CA PRO A 323 19.46 -8.52 -5.49
C PRO A 323 20.54 -9.58 -5.21
N GLY A 324 20.12 -10.68 -4.56
CA GLY A 324 21.01 -11.78 -4.22
C GLY A 324 20.29 -12.89 -3.48
N ILE A 325 21.02 -13.93 -3.07
CA ILE A 325 20.45 -15.11 -2.40
C ILE A 325 19.77 -14.69 -1.09
N GLN A 326 20.39 -13.84 -0.29
CA GLN A 326 19.82 -13.37 0.97
C GLN A 326 18.54 -12.57 0.72
N ALA A 327 18.56 -11.61 -0.18
CA ALA A 327 17.36 -10.86 -0.57
C ALA A 327 16.25 -11.80 -1.05
N GLY A 328 16.58 -12.82 -1.80
CA GLY A 328 15.62 -13.80 -2.31
C GLY A 328 14.92 -14.57 -1.18
N TYR A 329 15.67 -15.13 -0.21
CA TYR A 329 15.03 -15.90 0.86
C TYR A 329 14.28 -15.02 1.87
N GLU A 330 14.77 -13.82 2.19
CA GLU A 330 14.06 -12.88 3.06
C GLU A 330 12.72 -12.47 2.42
N ARG A 331 12.74 -12.15 1.12
CA ARG A 331 11.53 -11.82 0.36
C ARG A 331 10.59 -13.01 0.19
N ALA A 332 11.09 -14.22 0.00
CA ALA A 332 10.24 -15.40 -0.12
C ALA A 332 9.30 -15.54 1.09
N ILE A 333 9.75 -15.19 2.29
CA ILE A 333 8.93 -15.21 3.51
C ILE A 333 8.08 -13.93 3.61
N ASN A 334 8.72 -12.76 3.53
CA ASN A 334 8.09 -11.48 3.82
C ASN A 334 7.14 -10.99 2.71
N TRP A 335 7.16 -11.62 1.53
CA TRP A 335 6.19 -11.40 0.46
C TRP A 335 5.09 -12.45 0.45
N THR A 336 5.47 -13.73 0.46
CA THR A 336 4.50 -14.83 0.30
C THR A 336 3.50 -14.85 1.46
N LEU A 337 3.97 -14.75 2.70
CA LEU A 337 3.08 -14.87 3.86
C LEU A 337 2.09 -13.70 3.98
N PRO A 338 2.50 -12.42 3.92
CA PRO A 338 1.54 -11.30 3.92
C PRO A 338 0.57 -11.33 2.73
N THR A 339 1.04 -11.72 1.53
CA THR A 339 0.16 -11.87 0.37
C THR A 339 -0.91 -12.93 0.62
N LEU A 340 -0.57 -14.08 1.21
CA LEU A 340 -1.51 -15.15 1.51
C LEU A 340 -2.45 -14.84 2.70
N ALA A 341 -2.19 -13.78 3.48
CA ALA A 341 -3.20 -13.21 4.38
C ALA A 341 -4.30 -12.46 3.60
N TRP A 342 -4.04 -12.15 2.36
CA TRP A 342 -4.92 -11.58 1.35
C TRP A 342 -5.50 -10.21 1.73
N PRO A 343 -4.65 -9.18 1.89
CA PRO A 343 -5.10 -7.81 2.06
C PRO A 343 -5.73 -7.28 0.76
N ASP A 344 -6.38 -6.12 0.82
CA ASP A 344 -6.91 -5.45 -0.38
C ASP A 344 -5.79 -4.75 -1.17
N ILE A 345 -4.81 -4.21 -0.44
CA ILE A 345 -3.61 -3.57 -0.99
C ILE A 345 -2.39 -4.15 -0.28
N LEU A 346 -1.35 -4.48 -1.03
CA LEU A 346 -0.06 -4.93 -0.51
C LEU A 346 1.05 -3.98 -0.94
N VAL A 347 1.82 -3.47 0.04
CA VAL A 347 2.83 -2.43 -0.17
C VAL A 347 4.23 -3.03 -0.29
N GLY A 348 5.10 -2.48 -1.14
CA GLY A 348 6.55 -2.63 -1.04
C GLY A 348 7.32 -3.28 -2.20
N PRO A 349 6.83 -3.33 -3.49
CA PRO A 349 7.59 -3.92 -4.58
C PRO A 349 8.84 -3.10 -4.93
N GLY A 350 9.95 -3.78 -5.24
CA GLY A 350 11.17 -3.21 -5.82
C GLY A 350 12.13 -2.55 -4.84
N LEU A 351 11.80 -2.45 -3.56
CA LEU A 351 12.59 -1.71 -2.58
C LEU A 351 13.47 -2.60 -1.71
N PHE A 352 14.61 -2.04 -1.33
CA PHE A 352 15.64 -2.64 -0.50
C PHE A 352 15.94 -1.74 0.71
N GLU A 353 16.65 -2.30 1.69
CA GLU A 353 17.19 -1.58 2.85
C GLU A 353 16.14 -0.67 3.53
N GLY A 354 14.97 -1.25 3.87
CA GLY A 354 13.90 -0.48 4.51
C GLY A 354 13.37 0.68 3.65
N SER A 355 13.10 0.41 2.38
CA SER A 355 12.55 1.34 1.37
C SER A 355 13.51 2.48 0.96
N THR A 356 14.81 2.37 1.24
CA THR A 356 15.78 3.45 0.90
C THR A 356 16.43 3.29 -0.47
N VAL A 357 16.37 2.09 -1.07
CA VAL A 357 17.00 1.77 -2.36
C VAL A 357 16.02 1.13 -3.32
N LEU A 358 15.88 1.67 -4.53
CA LEU A 358 15.10 1.09 -5.61
C LEU A 358 15.98 0.23 -6.53
N CYS A 359 15.47 -0.95 -6.90
CA CYS A 359 15.98 -1.78 -7.99
C CYS A 359 14.83 -2.13 -8.95
N TYR A 360 14.96 -1.75 -10.21
CA TYR A 360 13.92 -1.99 -11.21
C TYR A 360 13.71 -3.47 -11.50
N GLU A 361 14.82 -4.24 -11.60
CA GLU A 361 14.75 -5.67 -11.84
C GLU A 361 14.02 -6.38 -10.68
N GLN A 362 14.28 -5.95 -9.44
CA GLN A 362 13.58 -6.50 -8.28
C GLN A 362 12.09 -6.14 -8.27
N LEU A 363 11.73 -4.93 -8.72
CA LEU A 363 10.32 -4.55 -8.86
C LEU A 363 9.56 -5.56 -9.73
N LEU A 364 10.12 -5.96 -10.86
CA LEU A 364 9.49 -6.93 -11.74
C LEU A 364 9.46 -8.34 -11.14
N LEU A 365 10.52 -8.73 -10.41
CA LEU A 365 10.57 -10.00 -9.69
C LEU A 365 9.52 -10.06 -8.56
N ASP A 366 9.32 -8.98 -7.83
CA ASP A 366 8.31 -8.92 -6.78
C ASP A 366 6.88 -9.01 -7.35
N VAL A 367 6.64 -8.39 -8.50
CA VAL A 367 5.38 -8.56 -9.24
C VAL A 367 5.18 -10.02 -9.67
N GLU A 368 6.24 -10.69 -10.11
CA GLU A 368 6.16 -12.11 -10.46
C GLU A 368 5.88 -13.00 -9.24
N VAL A 369 6.52 -12.72 -8.10
CA VAL A 369 6.21 -13.39 -6.83
C VAL A 369 4.74 -13.18 -6.45
N PHE A 370 4.22 -11.96 -6.62
CA PHE A 370 2.82 -11.67 -6.37
C PHE A 370 1.87 -12.46 -7.27
N ARG A 371 2.18 -12.62 -8.55
CA ARG A 371 1.42 -13.47 -9.49
C ARG A 371 1.38 -14.93 -9.02
N HIS A 372 2.52 -15.46 -8.57
CA HIS A 372 2.59 -16.80 -7.98
C HIS A 372 1.73 -16.92 -6.72
N CYS A 373 1.76 -15.92 -5.84
CA CYS A 373 0.92 -15.89 -4.65
C CYS A 373 -0.58 -15.82 -4.98
N ARG A 374 -0.97 -15.07 -6.02
CA ARG A 374 -2.36 -15.08 -6.53
C ARG A 374 -2.78 -16.49 -6.98
N ARG A 375 -1.92 -17.20 -7.68
CA ARG A 375 -2.20 -18.59 -8.07
C ARG A 375 -2.30 -19.52 -6.86
N LEU A 376 -1.40 -19.37 -5.88
CA LEU A 376 -1.45 -20.14 -4.62
C LEU A 376 -2.76 -19.88 -3.85
N HIS A 377 -3.18 -18.63 -3.76
CA HIS A 377 -4.43 -18.25 -3.06
C HIS A 377 -5.66 -18.98 -3.63
N LEU A 378 -5.73 -19.17 -4.95
CA LEU A 378 -6.83 -19.89 -5.60
C LEU A 378 -6.92 -21.36 -5.17
N GLY A 379 -5.83 -21.95 -4.67
CA GLY A 379 -5.79 -23.34 -4.20
C GLY A 379 -6.01 -24.36 -5.33
N ILE A 380 -6.65 -25.47 -4.98
CA ILE A 380 -6.96 -26.57 -5.92
C ILE A 380 -8.47 -26.58 -6.16
N GLY A 381 -8.87 -26.52 -7.44
CA GLY A 381 -10.25 -26.64 -7.84
C GLY A 381 -10.81 -28.06 -7.59
N THR A 382 -12.04 -28.13 -7.06
CA THR A 382 -12.71 -29.41 -6.75
C THR A 382 -14.11 -29.46 -7.39
N GLY A 383 -14.34 -28.65 -8.43
CA GLY A 383 -15.58 -28.69 -9.23
C GLY A 383 -15.74 -30.03 -9.95
N LYS A 384 -16.96 -30.39 -10.33
CA LYS A 384 -17.25 -31.69 -10.98
C LYS A 384 -16.45 -31.90 -12.26
N ASP A 385 -16.18 -30.83 -13.00
CA ASP A 385 -15.39 -30.80 -14.24
C ASP A 385 -13.87 -30.93 -14.05
N GLN A 386 -13.41 -30.88 -12.80
CA GLN A 386 -11.98 -30.95 -12.45
C GLN A 386 -11.47 -32.37 -12.23
N TRP A 387 -12.34 -33.34 -11.95
CA TRP A 387 -11.94 -34.69 -11.53
C TRP A 387 -11.44 -35.56 -12.68
N LEU A 388 -11.95 -35.38 -13.90
CA LEU A 388 -11.54 -36.03 -15.14
C LEU A 388 -11.40 -37.57 -15.06
N GLU A 389 -12.20 -38.25 -14.25
CA GLU A 389 -12.14 -39.70 -14.03
C GLU A 389 -12.28 -40.48 -15.35
N GLU A 390 -13.17 -40.04 -16.25
CA GLU A 390 -13.33 -40.65 -17.57
C GLU A 390 -12.06 -40.54 -18.44
N VAL A 391 -11.31 -39.44 -18.31
CA VAL A 391 -10.05 -39.27 -19.03
C VAL A 391 -9.00 -40.22 -18.47
N ILE A 392 -8.94 -40.35 -17.12
CA ILE A 392 -8.03 -41.28 -16.47
C ILE A 392 -8.34 -42.73 -16.90
N ALA A 393 -9.62 -43.11 -16.87
CA ALA A 393 -10.09 -44.44 -17.28
C ALA A 393 -9.76 -44.74 -18.76
N ARG A 394 -9.95 -43.75 -19.65
CA ARG A 394 -9.72 -43.92 -21.09
C ARG A 394 -8.24 -44.14 -21.41
N LEU A 395 -7.33 -43.38 -20.76
CA LEU A 395 -5.92 -43.47 -21.04
C LEU A 395 -5.26 -44.65 -20.30
N GLY A 396 -5.82 -45.06 -19.16
CA GLY A 396 -5.43 -46.24 -18.40
C GLY A 396 -4.01 -46.20 -17.83
N PRO A 397 -3.59 -47.32 -17.19
CA PRO A 397 -2.25 -47.45 -16.64
C PRO A 397 -1.16 -47.28 -17.70
N GLY A 398 -0.20 -46.39 -17.44
CA GLY A 398 0.88 -46.10 -18.39
C GLY A 398 0.53 -45.12 -19.48
N GLY A 399 -0.67 -44.58 -19.51
CA GLY A 399 -1.11 -43.57 -20.47
C GLY A 399 -0.36 -42.23 -20.31
N ASN A 400 -0.33 -41.44 -21.40
CA ASN A 400 0.28 -40.11 -21.44
C ASN A 400 -0.78 -39.04 -21.69
N PHE A 401 -0.94 -38.15 -20.74
CA PHE A 401 -1.95 -37.09 -20.76
C PHE A 401 -1.51 -35.82 -21.51
N LEU A 402 -0.22 -35.65 -21.83
CA LEU A 402 0.32 -34.41 -22.41
C LEU A 402 -0.40 -34.00 -23.72
N LYS A 403 -0.77 -34.96 -24.55
CA LYS A 403 -1.49 -34.74 -25.84
C LYS A 403 -3.01 -34.69 -25.69
N HIS A 404 -3.56 -34.96 -24.51
CA HIS A 404 -5.00 -34.96 -24.29
C HIS A 404 -5.55 -33.52 -24.31
N PRO A 405 -6.75 -33.28 -24.87
CA PRO A 405 -7.36 -31.93 -24.90
C PRO A 405 -7.44 -31.26 -23.53
N SER A 406 -7.75 -32.02 -22.46
CA SER A 406 -7.84 -31.48 -21.09
C SER A 406 -6.54 -30.79 -20.61
N THR A 407 -5.36 -31.23 -21.07
CA THR A 407 -4.10 -30.58 -20.74
C THR A 407 -4.01 -29.18 -21.35
N ARG A 408 -4.44 -29.03 -22.61
CA ARG A 408 -4.52 -27.72 -23.26
C ARG A 408 -5.56 -26.82 -22.61
N ASP A 409 -6.68 -27.40 -22.22
CA ASP A 409 -7.76 -26.65 -21.56
C ASP A 409 -7.31 -26.18 -20.16
N ALA A 410 -6.61 -27.02 -19.40
CA ALA A 410 -6.00 -26.66 -18.12
C ALA A 410 -5.02 -25.48 -18.24
N LEU A 411 -4.20 -25.44 -19.31
CA LEU A 411 -3.33 -24.29 -19.60
C LEU A 411 -4.13 -23.01 -19.88
N ARG A 412 -5.22 -23.10 -20.67
CA ARG A 412 -6.07 -21.95 -20.99
C ARG A 412 -6.84 -21.42 -19.79
N LEU A 413 -7.23 -22.30 -18.88
CA LEU A 413 -7.98 -21.98 -17.67
C LEU A 413 -7.06 -21.51 -16.52
N GLY A 414 -5.74 -21.48 -16.71
CA GLY A 414 -4.79 -21.02 -15.71
C GLY A 414 -4.53 -22.02 -14.59
N GLU A 415 -4.84 -23.33 -14.78
CA GLU A 415 -4.50 -24.38 -13.82
C GLU A 415 -2.99 -24.50 -13.67
N TRP A 416 -2.24 -24.35 -14.77
CA TRP A 416 -0.83 -24.07 -14.77
C TRP A 416 -0.55 -22.59 -14.80
N HIS A 417 0.12 -22.10 -13.75
CA HIS A 417 0.69 -20.75 -13.78
C HIS A 417 2.03 -20.82 -14.52
N LEU A 418 2.04 -20.26 -15.72
CA LEU A 418 3.28 -20.04 -16.46
C LEU A 418 3.80 -18.66 -16.04
N GLY A 419 4.97 -18.64 -15.38
CA GLY A 419 5.65 -17.41 -15.02
C GLY A 419 6.01 -16.58 -16.26
N THR A 420 6.20 -15.28 -16.11
CA THR A 420 6.67 -14.40 -17.18
C THR A 420 8.18 -14.22 -17.18
N LEU A 421 8.84 -14.70 -16.13
CA LEU A 421 10.28 -14.70 -15.94
C LEU A 421 10.78 -16.09 -15.54
N GLY A 422 12.03 -16.36 -15.81
CA GLY A 422 12.68 -17.62 -15.41
C GLY A 422 12.33 -18.80 -16.30
N GLU A 423 11.95 -18.59 -17.55
CA GLU A 423 11.66 -19.67 -18.48
C GLU A 423 12.91 -20.52 -18.78
N PRO A 424 12.77 -21.87 -18.98
CA PRO A 424 13.89 -22.77 -19.22
C PRO A 424 14.79 -22.35 -20.39
N GLU A 425 14.22 -21.73 -21.42
CA GLU A 425 14.97 -21.26 -22.59
C GLU A 425 15.97 -20.13 -22.25
N VAL A 426 15.63 -19.28 -21.27
CA VAL A 426 16.51 -18.20 -20.79
C VAL A 426 17.75 -18.79 -20.10
N PHE A 427 17.58 -19.85 -19.31
CA PHE A 427 18.70 -20.56 -18.69
C PHE A 427 19.59 -21.27 -19.73
N GLN A 428 19.01 -21.81 -20.80
CA GLN A 428 19.76 -22.37 -21.90
C GLN A 428 20.64 -21.34 -22.63
N LYS A 429 20.12 -20.09 -22.74
CA LYS A 429 20.88 -18.97 -23.32
C LYS A 429 21.88 -18.34 -22.32
N LYS A 430 22.01 -18.88 -21.11
CA LYS A 430 22.86 -18.36 -20.02
C LYS A 430 22.59 -16.91 -19.63
N LEU A 431 21.42 -16.40 -19.93
CA LEU A 431 20.98 -15.12 -19.44
C LEU A 431 20.57 -15.31 -17.98
N GLY A 432 21.14 -14.53 -17.06
CA GLY A 432 20.70 -14.53 -15.67
C GLY A 432 19.33 -13.88 -15.53
N LEU A 433 18.57 -14.26 -14.51
CA LEU A 433 17.22 -13.76 -14.22
C LEU A 433 17.13 -12.22 -14.18
N LEU A 434 18.16 -11.53 -13.68
CA LEU A 434 18.22 -10.07 -13.65
C LEU A 434 18.35 -9.47 -15.06
N ALA A 435 19.12 -10.09 -15.95
CA ALA A 435 19.24 -9.62 -17.34
C ALA A 435 17.92 -9.80 -18.11
N GLU A 436 17.23 -10.92 -17.86
CA GLU A 436 15.89 -11.17 -18.41
C GLU A 436 14.90 -10.11 -17.91
N ALA A 437 14.84 -9.87 -16.60
CA ALA A 437 13.97 -8.85 -16.01
C ALA A 437 14.23 -7.46 -16.61
N ARG A 438 15.51 -7.10 -16.83
CA ARG A 438 15.90 -5.85 -17.49
C ARG A 438 15.38 -5.77 -18.93
N GLY A 439 15.56 -6.84 -19.70
CA GLY A 439 15.01 -6.93 -21.06
C GLY A 439 13.50 -6.71 -21.08
N ARG A 440 12.80 -7.40 -20.19
CA ARG A 440 11.34 -7.30 -20.06
C ARG A 440 10.87 -5.92 -19.64
N ILE A 441 11.58 -5.23 -18.73
CA ILE A 441 11.30 -3.85 -18.36
C ILE A 441 11.36 -2.92 -19.58
N ASN A 442 12.40 -3.08 -20.41
CA ASN A 442 12.55 -2.27 -21.62
C ASN A 442 11.40 -2.51 -22.62
N GLU A 443 10.98 -3.78 -22.80
CA GLU A 443 9.83 -4.12 -23.64
C GLU A 443 8.52 -3.49 -23.10
N ILE A 444 8.27 -3.59 -21.78
CA ILE A 444 7.08 -3.02 -21.13
C ILE A 444 7.05 -1.50 -21.35
N LEU A 445 8.17 -0.81 -21.13
CA LEU A 445 8.25 0.64 -21.30
C LEU A 445 8.09 1.04 -22.78
N ALA A 446 8.65 0.29 -23.72
CA ALA A 446 8.51 0.54 -25.15
C ALA A 446 7.08 0.28 -25.65
N ALA A 447 6.37 -0.70 -25.10
CA ALA A 447 4.99 -1.02 -25.47
C ALA A 447 3.94 -0.12 -24.80
N ARG A 448 4.34 0.67 -23.78
CA ARG A 448 3.42 1.52 -23.02
C ARG A 448 2.75 2.55 -23.93
N LYS A 449 1.42 2.65 -23.79
CA LYS A 449 0.63 3.72 -24.44
C LYS A 449 0.37 4.81 -23.40
N PRO A 450 1.02 5.98 -23.51
CA PRO A 450 0.74 7.11 -22.63
C PRO A 450 -0.72 7.54 -22.73
N LEU A 451 -1.30 7.92 -21.60
CA LEU A 451 -2.58 8.60 -21.53
C LEU A 451 -2.33 10.01 -20.96
N PRO A 452 -1.92 10.98 -21.78
CA PRO A 452 -1.63 12.33 -21.30
C PRO A 452 -2.87 13.00 -20.72
N LEU A 453 -2.68 14.11 -20.02
CA LEU A 453 -3.77 15.00 -19.65
C LEU A 453 -4.24 15.75 -20.92
N ASP A 454 -5.51 16.11 -20.96
CA ASP A 454 -6.02 17.01 -22.00
C ASP A 454 -5.30 18.36 -21.91
N GLU A 455 -5.06 19.02 -23.05
CA GLU A 455 -4.27 20.25 -23.11
C GLU A 455 -4.84 21.37 -22.21
N ASP A 456 -6.17 21.51 -22.16
CA ASP A 456 -6.84 22.48 -21.31
C ASP A 456 -6.61 22.19 -19.83
N ILE A 457 -6.70 20.93 -19.42
CA ILE A 457 -6.44 20.48 -18.04
C ILE A 457 -4.97 20.75 -17.69
N ASP A 458 -4.04 20.39 -18.56
CA ASP A 458 -2.60 20.60 -18.31
C ASP A 458 -2.29 22.09 -18.17
N GLN A 459 -2.88 22.94 -19.02
CA GLN A 459 -2.69 24.40 -18.96
C GLN A 459 -3.26 25.00 -17.67
N GLU A 460 -4.41 24.52 -17.20
CA GLU A 460 -4.97 24.94 -15.91
C GLU A 460 -4.07 24.54 -14.73
N LEU A 461 -3.50 23.34 -14.75
CA LEU A 461 -2.54 22.90 -13.73
C LEU A 461 -1.26 23.74 -13.72
N VAL A 462 -0.75 24.15 -14.89
CA VAL A 462 0.37 25.11 -15.02
C VAL A 462 0.01 26.45 -14.38
N ASN A 463 -1.22 26.93 -14.52
CA ASN A 463 -1.67 28.16 -13.90
C ASN A 463 -1.75 28.05 -12.36
N ILE A 464 -2.20 26.90 -11.82
CA ILE A 464 -2.16 26.65 -10.36
C ILE A 464 -0.70 26.62 -9.89
N GLU A 465 0.18 25.92 -10.59
CA GLU A 465 1.60 25.85 -10.25
C GLU A 465 2.23 27.23 -10.11
N ARG A 466 1.94 28.15 -11.07
CA ARG A 466 2.41 29.54 -11.00
C ARG A 466 1.87 30.29 -9.79
N ARG A 467 0.57 30.13 -9.46
CA ARG A 467 -0.03 30.76 -8.26
C ARG A 467 0.60 30.22 -6.98
N ALA A 468 0.82 28.93 -6.88
CA ALA A 468 1.43 28.28 -5.71
C ALA A 468 2.90 28.71 -5.50
N GLN A 469 3.65 29.02 -6.55
CA GLN A 469 5.03 29.50 -6.45
C GLN A 469 5.13 30.92 -5.89
N VAL A 470 4.13 31.76 -6.09
CA VAL A 470 4.12 33.18 -5.63
C VAL A 470 3.87 33.27 -4.12
N VAL A 471 3.17 32.30 -3.52
CA VAL A 471 2.80 32.32 -2.10
C VAL A 471 3.95 31.86 -1.20
N VAL A 472 4.92 31.12 -1.73
CA VAL A 472 6.08 30.56 -0.99
C VAL A 472 7.29 31.51 -1.00
N GLY A 473 7.21 32.66 -1.64
CA GLY A 473 8.18 33.75 -1.62
C GLY A 473 7.82 34.81 -0.59
#